data_e5e32e3f7b57d2c8aaa2b13cafbea7f0
#
_entry.id   e5e32e3f7b57d2c8aaa2b13cafbea7f0
#
_cell.length_a   1.000
_cell.length_b   1.000
_cell.length_c   1.000
_cell.angle_alpha   90.00
_cell.angle_beta   90.00
_cell.angle_gamma   90.00
#
_symmetry.space_group_name_H-M   'P 1'
#
loop_
_entity.id
_entity.type
_entity.pdbx_description
1 polymer ?
#
loop_
_entity_poly.entity_id
_entity_poly.type
_entity_poly.pdbx_seq_one_letter_code
_entity_poly.pdbx_strand_id
1 'polypeptide(L)'
;ANKKFHPIPTLAKALAKAGIASISFDFNAHGKSEGKFVDMTIANEISDAKAVFEYVKTLPYVSQIGFAGHSQGGVIAGMLAGELEDDPRKPACMVLLAPAAVLKDDAIAGQCMGKKYDASNPPEYVSVMFHKLGRKFILAAQKLPLYETSAAYTGKVFIIHGTQDKIVPVSYSEKYHEIYPGSTLQLIEGENHFLSQQKDSIAASV
;
A
#
# COMPACT_ATOMS: atom_id res chain seq x y z
N ALA A 1 -4.50 9.15 -2.82
CA ALA A 1 -5.23 8.96 -1.55
C ALA A 1 -4.48 9.64 -0.42
N ASN A 2 -5.07 9.76 0.77
CA ASN A 2 -4.42 10.27 1.97
C ASN A 2 -4.98 9.54 3.22
N LYS A 3 -4.36 9.74 4.39
CA LYS A 3 -4.72 9.09 5.66
C LYS A 3 -6.17 9.29 6.13
N LYS A 4 -6.92 10.21 5.54
CA LYS A 4 -8.33 10.46 5.86
C LYS A 4 -9.30 9.65 5.01
N PHE A 5 -8.82 9.00 3.94
CA PHE A 5 -9.66 8.14 3.12
C PHE A 5 -9.88 6.78 3.76
N HIS A 6 -11.10 6.28 3.62
CA HIS A 6 -11.45 4.93 3.98
C HIS A 6 -10.57 3.91 3.21
N PRO A 7 -10.10 2.82 3.83
CA PRO A 7 -10.50 2.26 5.14
C PRO A 7 -9.64 2.72 6.33
N ILE A 8 -8.63 3.57 6.14
CA ILE A 8 -7.63 3.89 7.17
C ILE A 8 -8.21 4.42 8.50
N PRO A 9 -9.13 5.42 8.51
CA PRO A 9 -9.69 5.89 9.78
C PRO A 9 -10.53 4.82 10.52
N THR A 10 -11.18 3.93 9.79
CA THR A 10 -11.98 2.85 10.39
C THR A 10 -11.07 1.82 11.04
N LEU A 11 -10.01 1.42 10.36
CA LEU A 11 -8.99 0.52 10.90
C LEU A 11 -8.34 1.12 12.16
N ALA A 12 -7.92 2.39 12.12
CA ALA A 12 -7.32 3.06 13.28
C ALA A 12 -8.26 3.06 14.52
N LYS A 13 -9.57 3.27 14.29
CA LYS A 13 -10.57 3.20 15.37
C LYS A 13 -10.73 1.78 15.93
N ALA A 14 -10.71 0.75 15.08
CA ALA A 14 -10.81 -0.64 15.51
C ALA A 14 -9.57 -1.06 16.32
N LEU A 15 -8.38 -0.72 15.86
CA LEU A 15 -7.13 -0.95 16.58
C LEU A 15 -7.12 -0.27 17.95
N ALA A 16 -7.58 1.00 18.04
CA ALA A 16 -7.69 1.71 19.30
C ALA A 16 -8.66 1.03 20.28
N LYS A 17 -9.80 0.49 19.80
CA LYS A 17 -10.73 -0.31 20.63
C LYS A 17 -10.10 -1.61 21.14
N ALA A 18 -9.19 -2.19 20.37
CA ALA A 18 -8.43 -3.37 20.76
C ALA A 18 -7.19 -3.06 21.65
N GLY A 19 -6.99 -1.79 22.03
CA GLY A 19 -5.84 -1.36 22.83
C GLY A 19 -4.53 -1.23 22.03
N ILE A 20 -4.61 -1.20 20.72
CA ILE A 20 -3.45 -1.10 19.82
C ILE A 20 -3.31 0.34 19.35
N ALA A 21 -2.17 0.98 19.66
CA ALA A 21 -1.85 2.30 19.16
C ALA A 21 -1.57 2.26 17.64
N SER A 22 -1.96 3.31 16.91
CA SER A 22 -1.68 3.40 15.49
C SER A 22 -1.23 4.81 15.08
N ILE A 23 -0.34 4.87 14.10
CA ILE A 23 0.06 6.09 13.41
C ILE A 23 -0.37 5.99 11.95
N SER A 24 -1.06 7.00 11.46
CA SER A 24 -1.35 7.18 10.04
C SER A 24 -0.78 8.51 9.56
N PHE A 25 -0.13 8.51 8.42
CA PHE A 25 0.54 9.69 7.87
C PHE A 25 0.19 9.89 6.39
N ASP A 26 0.45 11.08 5.90
CA ASP A 26 0.36 11.40 4.48
C ASP A 26 1.78 11.34 3.90
N PHE A 27 1.97 10.57 2.83
CA PHE A 27 3.23 10.56 2.09
C PHE A 27 3.56 11.93 1.52
N ASN A 28 4.81 12.17 1.17
CA ASN A 28 5.22 13.38 0.44
C ASN A 28 4.27 13.64 -0.74
N ALA A 29 3.90 14.88 -0.94
CA ALA A 29 2.94 15.34 -1.95
C ALA A 29 1.49 14.83 -1.79
N HIS A 30 1.14 14.16 -0.69
CA HIS A 30 -0.22 13.71 -0.39
C HIS A 30 -0.83 14.49 0.78
N GLY A 31 -2.16 14.62 0.76
CA GLY A 31 -2.91 15.19 1.87
C GLY A 31 -2.43 16.57 2.31
N LYS A 32 -1.80 16.63 3.50
CA LYS A 32 -1.23 17.86 4.06
C LYS A 32 0.31 17.89 4.03
N SER A 33 0.96 16.83 3.55
CA SER A 33 2.40 16.77 3.41
C SER A 33 2.87 17.67 2.26
N GLU A 34 4.08 18.20 2.41
CA GLU A 34 4.72 19.03 1.40
C GLU A 34 5.09 18.24 0.14
N GLY A 35 5.51 18.94 -0.91
CA GLY A 35 5.93 18.37 -2.19
C GLY A 35 4.93 18.55 -3.30
N LYS A 36 5.29 18.08 -4.51
CA LYS A 36 4.43 18.16 -5.70
C LYS A 36 4.13 16.73 -6.16
N PHE A 37 2.86 16.43 -6.37
CA PHE A 37 2.41 15.09 -6.78
C PHE A 37 3.08 14.58 -8.07
N VAL A 38 3.43 15.49 -8.97
CA VAL A 38 4.15 15.16 -10.21
C VAL A 38 5.57 14.62 -9.96
N ASP A 39 6.15 14.88 -8.80
CA ASP A 39 7.49 14.42 -8.42
C ASP A 39 7.46 13.15 -7.54
N MET A 40 6.27 12.66 -7.17
CA MET A 40 6.07 11.45 -6.37
C MET A 40 6.60 10.21 -7.10
N THR A 41 7.20 9.31 -6.35
CA THR A 41 7.61 7.96 -6.81
C THR A 41 7.41 6.94 -5.70
N ILE A 42 7.34 5.66 -6.03
CA ILE A 42 7.26 4.58 -5.03
C ILE A 42 8.47 4.61 -4.09
N ALA A 43 9.66 4.88 -4.60
CA ALA A 43 10.88 4.99 -3.77
C ALA A 43 10.80 6.11 -2.73
N ASN A 44 10.24 7.27 -3.11
CA ASN A 44 10.02 8.37 -2.16
C ASN A 44 9.05 7.95 -1.05
N GLU A 45 7.96 7.27 -1.41
CA GLU A 45 6.96 6.83 -0.43
C GLU A 45 7.51 5.73 0.50
N ILE A 46 8.34 4.81 -0.01
CA ILE A 46 9.07 3.84 0.83
C ILE A 46 10.00 4.58 1.80
N SER A 47 10.71 5.60 1.34
CA SER A 47 11.58 6.41 2.20
C SER A 47 10.79 7.12 3.31
N ASP A 48 9.62 7.69 2.99
CA ASP A 48 8.73 8.32 3.97
C ASP A 48 8.24 7.30 5.00
N ALA A 49 7.78 6.13 4.55
CA ALA A 49 7.31 5.07 5.43
C ALA A 49 8.43 4.55 6.34
N LYS A 50 9.65 4.42 5.82
CA LYS A 50 10.83 4.05 6.58
C LYS A 50 11.17 5.09 7.65
N ALA A 51 11.07 6.37 7.33
CA ALA A 51 11.30 7.44 8.31
C ALA A 51 10.28 7.40 9.46
N VAL A 52 9.00 7.12 9.15
CA VAL A 52 7.96 6.93 10.17
C VAL A 52 8.24 5.67 11.00
N PHE A 53 8.65 4.58 10.39
CA PHE A 53 9.03 3.35 11.10
C PHE A 53 10.20 3.61 12.07
N GLU A 54 11.27 4.27 11.62
CA GLU A 54 12.40 4.62 12.47
C GLU A 54 11.99 5.53 13.64
N TYR A 55 11.11 6.50 13.40
CA TYR A 55 10.53 7.31 14.46
C TYR A 55 9.76 6.47 15.49
N VAL A 56 8.89 5.57 15.02
CA VAL A 56 8.09 4.70 15.92
C VAL A 56 8.99 3.82 16.78
N LYS A 57 10.11 3.35 16.24
CA LYS A 57 11.12 2.58 16.99
C LYS A 57 11.72 3.37 18.17
N THR A 58 11.73 4.69 18.13
CA THR A 58 12.26 5.52 19.24
C THR A 58 11.29 5.66 20.41
N LEU A 59 10.02 5.32 20.23
CA LEU A 59 9.01 5.50 21.27
C LEU A 59 9.16 4.44 22.37
N PRO A 60 9.34 4.83 23.64
CA PRO A 60 9.73 3.90 24.71
C PRO A 60 8.64 2.87 25.08
N TYR A 61 7.40 3.13 24.71
CA TYR A 61 6.26 2.25 24.98
C TYR A 61 5.95 1.29 23.81
N VAL A 62 6.69 1.36 22.70
CA VAL A 62 6.48 0.49 21.53
C VAL A 62 7.32 -0.77 21.67
N SER A 63 6.66 -1.91 21.86
CA SER A 63 7.28 -3.24 21.94
C SER A 63 7.35 -3.94 20.57
N GLN A 64 6.28 -3.82 19.78
CA GLN A 64 6.14 -4.42 18.45
C GLN A 64 5.52 -3.42 17.48
N ILE A 65 5.85 -3.55 16.21
CA ILE A 65 5.33 -2.71 15.13
C ILE A 65 4.70 -3.62 14.09
N GLY A 66 3.48 -3.30 13.66
CA GLY A 66 2.84 -3.90 12.49
C GLY A 66 2.66 -2.88 11.38
N PHE A 67 2.60 -3.32 10.15
CA PHE A 67 2.28 -2.48 9.00
C PHE A 67 0.85 -2.74 8.51
N ALA A 68 0.18 -1.67 8.09
CA ALA A 68 -1.08 -1.79 7.36
C ALA A 68 -1.07 -0.83 6.18
N GLY A 69 -1.41 -1.32 4.99
CA GLY A 69 -1.44 -0.51 3.79
C GLY A 69 -2.62 -0.81 2.89
N HIS A 70 -3.28 0.24 2.37
CA HIS A 70 -4.37 0.13 1.41
C HIS A 70 -3.90 0.57 0.02
N SER A 71 -4.29 -0.17 -1.02
CA SER A 71 -4.00 0.18 -2.41
C SER A 71 -2.49 0.32 -2.65
N GLN A 72 -2.01 1.45 -3.17
CA GLN A 72 -0.58 1.76 -3.31
C GLN A 72 0.16 1.67 -1.96
N GLY A 73 -0.47 2.06 -0.85
CA GLY A 73 0.09 1.88 0.49
C GLY A 73 0.34 0.42 0.87
N GLY A 74 -0.44 -0.51 0.31
CA GLY A 74 -0.20 -1.96 0.44
C GLY A 74 1.08 -2.40 -0.27
N VAL A 75 1.34 -1.86 -1.47
CA VAL A 75 2.62 -2.10 -2.18
C VAL A 75 3.80 -1.56 -1.37
N ILE A 76 3.68 -0.32 -0.84
CA ILE A 76 4.71 0.29 0.00
C ILE A 76 4.97 -0.55 1.25
N ALA A 77 3.92 -1.00 1.94
CA ALA A 77 4.03 -1.82 3.14
C ALA A 77 4.75 -3.15 2.83
N GLY A 78 4.37 -3.83 1.74
CA GLY A 78 5.00 -5.09 1.32
C GLY A 78 6.48 -4.93 1.00
N MET A 79 6.83 -3.95 0.16
CA MET A 79 8.22 -3.70 -0.20
C MET A 79 9.08 -3.28 1.00
N LEU A 80 8.58 -2.34 1.82
CA LEU A 80 9.31 -1.91 3.00
C LEU A 80 9.51 -3.04 4.00
N ALA A 81 8.51 -3.90 4.21
CA ALA A 81 8.65 -5.06 5.08
C ALA A 81 9.75 -6.01 4.58
N GLY A 82 9.83 -6.24 3.26
CA GLY A 82 10.90 -7.02 2.65
C GLY A 82 12.29 -6.39 2.81
N GLU A 83 12.40 -5.06 2.64
CA GLU A 83 13.66 -4.33 2.88
C GLU A 83 14.11 -4.37 4.34
N LEU A 84 13.17 -4.54 5.27
CA LEU A 84 13.43 -4.57 6.71
C LEU A 84 13.53 -6.00 7.27
N GLU A 85 13.59 -7.04 6.43
CA GLU A 85 13.61 -8.43 6.92
C GLU A 85 14.75 -8.70 7.93
N ASP A 86 15.90 -8.10 7.71
CA ASP A 86 17.07 -8.26 8.59
C ASP A 86 17.09 -7.22 9.75
N ASP A 87 16.11 -6.31 9.85
CA ASP A 87 16.04 -5.37 10.97
C ASP A 87 15.63 -6.13 12.25
N PRO A 88 16.36 -5.96 13.36
CA PRO A 88 16.05 -6.62 14.65
C PRO A 88 14.63 -6.30 15.16
N ARG A 89 14.05 -5.19 14.74
CA ARG A 89 12.71 -4.75 15.06
C ARG A 89 11.80 -4.72 13.82
N LYS A 90 12.05 -5.60 12.84
CA LYS A 90 11.20 -5.73 11.65
C LYS A 90 9.71 -5.82 12.03
N PRO A 91 8.79 -5.50 11.12
CA PRO A 91 7.36 -5.61 11.41
C PRO A 91 6.99 -7.02 11.89
N ALA A 92 6.26 -7.13 12.98
CA ALA A 92 5.80 -8.40 13.53
C ALA A 92 4.67 -9.02 12.68
N CYS A 93 3.89 -8.15 12.03
CA CYS A 93 2.83 -8.56 11.09
C CYS A 93 2.56 -7.45 10.08
N MET A 94 1.87 -7.82 9.00
CA MET A 94 1.46 -6.89 7.96
C MET A 94 0.03 -7.17 7.49
N VAL A 95 -0.71 -6.10 7.22
CA VAL A 95 -2.06 -6.16 6.65
C VAL A 95 -2.07 -5.43 5.31
N LEU A 96 -2.41 -6.14 4.25
CA LEU A 96 -2.53 -5.62 2.89
C LEU A 96 -4.01 -5.52 2.51
N LEU A 97 -4.50 -4.31 2.29
CA LEU A 97 -5.87 -4.03 1.90
C LEU A 97 -5.89 -3.65 0.41
N ALA A 98 -6.41 -4.54 -0.44
CA ALA A 98 -6.45 -4.37 -1.89
C ALA A 98 -5.14 -3.80 -2.48
N PRO A 99 -3.98 -4.47 -2.26
CA PRO A 99 -2.66 -3.93 -2.63
C PRO A 99 -2.55 -3.72 -4.15
N ALA A 100 -2.28 -2.48 -4.58
CA ALA A 100 -2.38 -2.06 -5.97
C ALA A 100 -1.13 -2.39 -6.81
N ALA A 101 -0.70 -3.65 -6.83
CA ALA A 101 0.43 -4.08 -7.66
C ALA A 101 0.17 -3.93 -9.16
N VAL A 102 -1.08 -3.75 -9.57
CA VAL A 102 -1.49 -3.39 -10.93
C VAL A 102 -0.74 -2.16 -11.47
N LEU A 103 -0.26 -1.27 -10.59
CA LEU A 103 0.48 -0.06 -11.00
C LEU A 103 1.71 -0.35 -11.88
N LYS A 104 2.37 -1.49 -11.67
CA LYS A 104 3.51 -1.93 -12.49
C LYS A 104 3.06 -2.37 -13.88
N ASP A 105 2.06 -3.23 -13.95
CA ASP A 105 1.54 -3.75 -15.21
C ASP A 105 0.89 -2.63 -16.03
N ASP A 106 0.15 -1.74 -15.39
CA ASP A 106 -0.40 -0.55 -16.02
C ASP A 106 0.69 0.36 -16.61
N ALA A 107 1.78 0.59 -15.86
CA ALA A 107 2.90 1.39 -16.34
C ALA A 107 3.60 0.74 -17.54
N ILE A 108 3.76 -0.59 -17.55
CA ILE A 108 4.31 -1.36 -18.67
C ILE A 108 3.37 -1.32 -19.88
N ALA A 109 2.06 -1.45 -19.65
CA ALA A 109 1.05 -1.42 -20.69
C ALA A 109 0.78 0.00 -21.28
N GLY A 110 1.38 1.05 -20.70
CA GLY A 110 1.14 2.42 -21.13
C GLY A 110 -0.25 2.92 -20.76
N GLN A 111 -0.70 2.63 -19.56
CA GLN A 111 -1.98 3.11 -19.06
C GLN A 111 -1.92 3.46 -17.57
N CYS A 112 -2.85 4.28 -17.12
CA CYS A 112 -3.10 4.54 -15.71
C CYS A 112 -4.54 4.99 -15.51
N MET A 113 -5.32 4.25 -14.72
CA MET A 113 -6.73 4.56 -14.42
C MET A 113 -7.55 4.93 -15.67
N GLY A 114 -7.43 4.13 -16.72
CA GLY A 114 -8.14 4.31 -18.01
C GLY A 114 -7.55 5.38 -18.95
N LYS A 115 -6.48 6.06 -18.57
CA LYS A 115 -5.72 6.96 -19.46
C LYS A 115 -4.59 6.18 -20.12
N LYS A 116 -4.52 6.25 -21.45
CA LYS A 116 -3.47 5.60 -22.26
C LYS A 116 -2.37 6.59 -22.63
N TYR A 117 -1.15 6.08 -22.73
CA TYR A 117 0.03 6.83 -23.16
C TYR A 117 1.05 5.87 -23.82
N ASP A 118 2.06 6.42 -24.49
CA ASP A 118 3.18 5.63 -25.02
C ASP A 118 4.08 5.18 -23.84
N ALA A 119 4.10 3.88 -23.56
CA ALA A 119 4.90 3.30 -22.48
C ALA A 119 6.41 3.46 -22.70
N SER A 120 6.87 3.49 -23.95
CA SER A 120 8.28 3.65 -24.31
C SER A 120 8.76 5.10 -24.17
N ASN A 121 7.84 6.07 -24.31
CA ASN A 121 8.11 7.50 -24.15
C ASN A 121 6.97 8.18 -23.41
N PRO A 122 6.79 7.93 -22.09
CA PRO A 122 5.70 8.51 -21.35
C PRO A 122 5.73 10.05 -21.38
N PRO A 123 4.57 10.72 -21.39
CA PRO A 123 4.50 12.18 -21.34
C PRO A 123 5.08 12.70 -20.02
N GLU A 124 5.34 14.00 -19.93
CA GLU A 124 5.82 14.63 -18.69
C GLU A 124 4.92 14.28 -17.48
N TYR A 125 3.62 14.22 -17.71
CA TYR A 125 2.64 13.72 -16.73
C TYR A 125 1.40 13.13 -17.40
N VAL A 126 0.70 12.27 -16.67
CA VAL A 126 -0.64 11.78 -17.00
C VAL A 126 -1.63 12.33 -15.98
N SER A 127 -2.72 12.94 -16.45
CA SER A 127 -3.77 13.44 -15.56
C SER A 127 -4.63 12.28 -15.06
N VAL A 128 -4.54 11.96 -13.77
CA VAL A 128 -5.30 10.91 -13.10
C VAL A 128 -6.14 11.51 -11.99
N MET A 129 -7.46 11.35 -12.07
CA MET A 129 -8.40 12.00 -11.16
C MET A 129 -8.13 13.53 -11.12
N PHE A 130 -7.68 14.09 -9.99
CA PHE A 130 -7.39 15.52 -9.81
C PHE A 130 -5.88 15.81 -9.72
N HIS A 131 -5.02 14.85 -10.06
CA HIS A 131 -3.57 14.93 -9.89
C HIS A 131 -2.84 14.70 -11.23
N LYS A 132 -1.62 15.19 -11.30
CA LYS A 132 -0.68 14.94 -12.39
C LYS A 132 0.32 13.88 -11.96
N LEU A 133 0.17 12.64 -12.46
CA LEU A 133 1.13 11.56 -12.23
C LEU A 133 2.34 11.78 -13.15
N GLY A 134 3.52 11.99 -12.60
CA GLY A 134 4.70 12.37 -13.35
C GLY A 134 5.37 11.22 -14.09
N ARG A 135 6.11 11.55 -15.15
CA ARG A 135 6.93 10.61 -15.93
C ARG A 135 7.87 9.78 -15.04
N LYS A 136 8.45 10.39 -13.99
CA LYS A 136 9.37 9.71 -13.06
C LYS A 136 8.69 8.51 -12.37
N PHE A 137 7.43 8.68 -11.94
CA PHE A 137 6.65 7.58 -11.35
C PHE A 137 6.47 6.45 -12.37
N ILE A 138 6.04 6.77 -13.59
CA ILE A 138 5.76 5.78 -14.64
C ILE A 138 7.01 4.95 -14.94
N LEU A 139 8.14 5.62 -15.22
CA LEU A 139 9.40 4.94 -15.54
C LEU A 139 9.94 4.09 -14.38
N ALA A 140 9.76 4.55 -13.14
CA ALA A 140 10.13 3.78 -11.96
C ALA A 140 9.22 2.56 -11.77
N ALA A 141 7.90 2.74 -11.93
CA ALA A 141 6.92 1.67 -11.77
C ALA A 141 7.14 0.52 -12.76
N GLN A 142 7.51 0.81 -14.02
CA GLN A 142 7.81 -0.21 -15.04
C GLN A 142 8.91 -1.20 -14.60
N LYS A 143 9.86 -0.74 -13.79
CA LYS A 143 11.05 -1.50 -13.36
C LYS A 143 10.96 -1.97 -11.91
N LEU A 144 9.83 -1.71 -11.24
CA LEU A 144 9.70 -1.95 -9.81
C LEU A 144 9.77 -3.45 -9.48
N PRO A 145 10.73 -3.91 -8.65
CA PRO A 145 10.83 -5.32 -8.23
C PRO A 145 9.87 -5.60 -7.06
N LEU A 146 8.57 -5.25 -7.23
CA LEU A 146 7.65 -5.19 -6.12
C LEU A 146 7.40 -6.55 -5.43
N TYR A 147 7.18 -7.62 -6.19
CA TYR A 147 6.97 -8.94 -5.61
C TYR A 147 8.27 -9.56 -5.11
N GLU A 148 9.35 -9.38 -5.86
CA GLU A 148 10.68 -9.86 -5.53
C GLU A 148 11.16 -9.27 -4.20
N THR A 149 11.01 -7.94 -4.02
CA THR A 149 11.35 -7.27 -2.76
C THR A 149 10.40 -7.69 -1.64
N SER A 150 9.11 -7.71 -1.90
CA SER A 150 8.10 -8.07 -0.89
C SER A 150 8.26 -9.50 -0.38
N ALA A 151 8.62 -10.46 -1.25
CA ALA A 151 8.78 -11.87 -0.91
C ALA A 151 9.90 -12.15 0.12
N ALA A 152 10.81 -11.19 0.33
CA ALA A 152 11.84 -11.33 1.36
C ALA A 152 11.26 -11.33 2.79
N TYR A 153 10.09 -10.71 3.01
CA TYR A 153 9.47 -10.68 4.33
C TYR A 153 8.89 -12.02 4.74
N THR A 154 9.30 -12.54 5.91
CA THR A 154 8.91 -13.86 6.44
C THR A 154 7.90 -13.80 7.59
N GLY A 155 7.47 -12.61 8.00
CA GLY A 155 6.50 -12.44 9.08
C GLY A 155 5.06 -12.77 8.69
N LYS A 156 4.13 -12.60 9.62
CA LYS A 156 2.70 -12.85 9.39
C LYS A 156 2.09 -11.83 8.43
N VAL A 157 1.36 -12.29 7.42
CA VAL A 157 0.68 -11.43 6.44
C VAL A 157 -0.81 -11.76 6.36
N PHE A 158 -1.64 -10.73 6.45
CA PHE A 158 -3.07 -10.79 6.21
C PHE A 158 -3.41 -9.94 5.00
N ILE A 159 -4.14 -10.51 4.06
CA ILE A 159 -4.53 -9.85 2.81
C ILE A 159 -6.04 -9.81 2.74
N ILE A 160 -6.61 -8.64 2.51
CA ILE A 160 -8.06 -8.44 2.39
C ILE A 160 -8.35 -7.76 1.07
N HIS A 161 -9.31 -8.30 0.28
CA HIS A 161 -9.69 -7.73 -1.00
C HIS A 161 -11.20 -7.87 -1.24
N GLY A 162 -11.81 -6.85 -1.84
CA GLY A 162 -13.21 -6.88 -2.23
C GLY A 162 -13.42 -7.56 -3.58
N THR A 163 -14.38 -8.49 -3.69
CA THR A 163 -14.62 -9.22 -4.96
C THR A 163 -15.18 -8.34 -6.08
N GLN A 164 -15.69 -7.14 -5.77
CA GLN A 164 -16.19 -6.14 -6.73
C GLN A 164 -15.23 -4.96 -6.93
N ASP A 165 -13.95 -5.15 -6.63
CA ASP A 165 -12.92 -4.15 -6.89
C ASP A 165 -12.71 -3.98 -8.40
N LYS A 166 -13.07 -2.77 -8.90
CA LYS A 166 -12.93 -2.40 -10.33
C LYS A 166 -11.65 -1.61 -10.62
N ILE A 167 -10.84 -1.36 -9.59
CA ILE A 167 -9.59 -0.59 -9.69
C ILE A 167 -8.39 -1.54 -9.68
N VAL A 168 -8.39 -2.47 -8.73
CA VAL A 168 -7.33 -3.48 -8.58
C VAL A 168 -7.98 -4.86 -8.69
N PRO A 169 -7.69 -5.64 -9.73
CA PRO A 169 -8.16 -7.03 -9.82
C PRO A 169 -7.71 -7.88 -8.63
N VAL A 170 -8.58 -8.77 -8.16
CA VAL A 170 -8.32 -9.69 -7.03
C VAL A 170 -7.04 -10.51 -7.25
N SER A 171 -6.73 -10.87 -8.50
CA SER A 171 -5.55 -11.64 -8.87
C SER A 171 -4.23 -11.06 -8.36
N TYR A 172 -4.14 -9.75 -8.13
CA TYR A 172 -2.96 -9.14 -7.51
C TYR A 172 -2.82 -9.48 -6.02
N SER A 173 -3.92 -9.63 -5.30
CA SER A 173 -3.89 -10.13 -3.93
C SER A 173 -3.63 -11.63 -3.86
N GLU A 174 -4.15 -12.39 -4.81
CA GLU A 174 -3.82 -13.83 -4.95
C GLU A 174 -2.32 -14.01 -5.18
N LYS A 175 -1.70 -13.19 -6.02
CA LYS A 175 -0.26 -13.21 -6.24
C LYS A 175 0.55 -12.81 -5.00
N TYR A 176 0.08 -11.86 -4.20
CA TYR A 176 0.68 -11.59 -2.88
C TYR A 176 0.55 -12.79 -1.94
N HIS A 177 -0.59 -13.48 -1.97
CA HIS A 177 -0.79 -14.70 -1.18
C HIS A 177 0.18 -15.83 -1.58
N GLU A 178 0.46 -15.96 -2.89
CA GLU A 178 1.43 -16.93 -3.40
C GLU A 178 2.87 -16.66 -2.92
N ILE A 179 3.29 -15.39 -2.89
CA ILE A 179 4.65 -15.03 -2.47
C ILE A 179 4.86 -15.01 -0.96
N TYR A 180 3.78 -15.05 -0.17
CA TYR A 180 3.83 -15.09 1.29
C TYR A 180 3.31 -16.44 1.82
N PRO A 181 4.15 -17.48 1.89
CA PRO A 181 3.73 -18.77 2.42
C PRO A 181 3.17 -18.66 3.84
N GLY A 182 1.96 -19.18 4.05
CA GLY A 182 1.27 -19.08 5.35
C GLY A 182 0.52 -17.77 5.60
N SER A 183 0.43 -16.87 4.61
CA SER A 183 -0.46 -15.71 4.70
C SER A 183 -1.93 -16.12 4.71
N THR A 184 -2.79 -15.25 5.20
CA THR A 184 -4.24 -15.39 5.09
C THR A 184 -4.76 -14.46 4.01
N LEU A 185 -5.48 -14.98 3.01
CA LEU A 185 -6.22 -14.18 2.02
C LEU A 185 -7.71 -14.25 2.33
N GLN A 186 -8.32 -13.11 2.61
CA GLN A 186 -9.75 -12.96 2.82
C GLN A 186 -10.37 -12.14 1.69
N LEU A 187 -11.21 -12.79 0.88
CA LEU A 187 -12.02 -12.13 -0.13
C LEU A 187 -13.38 -11.75 0.47
N ILE A 188 -13.73 -10.47 0.37
CA ILE A 188 -14.99 -9.96 0.90
C ILE A 188 -15.99 -9.82 -0.25
N GLU A 189 -17.01 -10.67 -0.23
CA GLU A 189 -18.02 -10.69 -1.27
C GLU A 189 -18.78 -9.37 -1.38
N GLY A 190 -18.92 -8.86 -2.61
CA GLY A 190 -19.62 -7.62 -2.90
C GLY A 190 -18.85 -6.33 -2.59
N GLU A 191 -17.70 -6.40 -1.91
CA GLU A 191 -16.91 -5.22 -1.56
C GLU A 191 -16.13 -4.64 -2.74
N ASN A 192 -16.00 -3.32 -2.73
CA ASN A 192 -15.25 -2.55 -3.71
C ASN A 192 -13.81 -2.26 -3.24
N HIS A 193 -13.06 -1.49 -4.06
CA HIS A 193 -11.67 -1.10 -3.75
C HIS A 193 -11.50 -0.40 -2.39
N PHE A 194 -12.49 0.36 -1.95
CA PHE A 194 -12.41 1.14 -0.71
C PHE A 194 -12.87 0.36 0.53
N LEU A 195 -13.35 -0.87 0.38
CA LEU A 195 -13.82 -1.70 1.49
C LEU A 195 -14.86 -0.95 2.36
N SER A 196 -15.80 -0.27 1.71
CA SER A 196 -16.64 0.76 2.35
C SER A 196 -18.02 0.28 2.76
N GLN A 197 -18.47 -0.88 2.28
CA GLN A 197 -19.82 -1.39 2.53
C GLN A 197 -19.90 -2.21 3.82
N GLN A 198 -18.87 -3.00 4.13
CA GLN A 198 -18.78 -3.86 5.32
C GLN A 198 -17.64 -3.46 6.26
N LYS A 199 -17.38 -2.17 6.36
CA LYS A 199 -16.19 -1.58 7.03
C LYS A 199 -15.99 -2.02 8.49
N ASP A 200 -17.04 -2.20 9.26
CA ASP A 200 -16.93 -2.59 10.67
C ASP A 200 -16.55 -4.08 10.78
N SER A 201 -17.07 -4.93 9.91
CA SER A 201 -16.70 -6.34 9.81
C SER A 201 -15.24 -6.51 9.37
N ILE A 202 -14.82 -5.76 8.35
CA ILE A 202 -13.45 -5.80 7.84
C ILE A 202 -12.46 -5.31 8.89
N ALA A 203 -12.78 -4.23 9.59
CA ALA A 203 -11.92 -3.70 10.65
C ALA A 203 -11.80 -4.66 11.86
N ALA A 204 -12.79 -5.52 12.09
CA ALA A 204 -12.73 -6.54 13.12
C ALA A 204 -11.93 -7.79 12.70
N SER A 205 -11.67 -7.97 11.40
CA SER A 205 -10.91 -9.10 10.85
C SER A 205 -9.40 -8.86 10.85
N VAL A 206 -8.97 -7.62 11.09
CA VAL A 206 -7.57 -7.18 11.18
C VAL A 206 -7.11 -7.17 12.62
#